data_110d74f4b2d831192ddb4d36fbf338ff
#
_entry.id   110d74f4b2d831192ddb4d36fbf338ff
#
_cell.length_a   1.000
_cell.length_b   1.000
_cell.length_c   1.000
_cell.angle_alpha   90.00
_cell.angle_beta   90.00
_cell.angle_gamma   90.00
#
_symmetry.space_group_name_H-M   'P 1'
#
loop_
_entity.id
_entity.type
_entity.pdbx_description
1 polymer ?
#
loop_
_entity_poly.entity_id
_entity_poly.type
_entity_poly.pdbx_seq_one_letter_code
_entity_poly.pdbx_strand_id
1 'polypeptide(L)'
;MTACRWSRPAANSCCASVRDKGFPQQRAGDPPLPARYLEPAGFVWGSFPAADGALLRWGNLPAHEPRADCVVVGGFSECIEKYFETLGDLAARGLSVWCLDWRGQGGSARPRYLPCRPRPRRFDRDADELAMFTRTMLAKRRPRLLIAQSMGGAISLLCLRRHPGLFDAAVLSAPMLGIRTGCLPPALVRCITGAARVSGLGLCFVPGAGRWSPDRIPSPEYSRVSSDPERCRLQYSWFLARAGLRVDEPTYGWLDAALRLAARLARKEFLAGISTPILLASAGVERFLAPESHRRAARLLPDCTLVEFPDSKHEPFLERDAIRDRWFAAVDCFVSERFGRPRTAKDRSQC
;
A
#
# COMPACT_ATOMS: atom_id res chain seq x y z
N MET A 1 36.74 -4.06 -38.52
CA MET A 1 35.51 -3.31 -38.25
C MET A 1 34.33 -4.23 -38.52
N THR A 2 33.87 -4.96 -37.52
CA THR A 2 32.76 -5.91 -37.60
C THR A 2 31.73 -5.54 -36.54
N ALA A 3 30.59 -5.01 -36.97
CA ALA A 3 29.53 -4.57 -36.11
C ALA A 3 28.79 -5.76 -35.49
N CYS A 4 28.80 -5.90 -34.18
CA CYS A 4 27.99 -6.85 -33.47
C CYS A 4 26.52 -6.35 -33.41
N ARG A 5 25.63 -7.03 -34.16
CA ARG A 5 24.17 -6.85 -34.04
C ARG A 5 23.68 -7.50 -32.78
N TRP A 6 23.14 -6.68 -31.86
CA TRP A 6 22.35 -7.16 -30.74
C TRP A 6 20.93 -7.51 -31.22
N SER A 7 20.65 -8.82 -31.32
CA SER A 7 19.29 -9.31 -31.51
C SER A 7 18.51 -9.19 -30.19
N ARG A 8 17.36 -8.52 -30.24
CA ARG A 8 16.41 -8.45 -29.12
C ARG A 8 15.87 -9.85 -28.82
N PRO A 9 15.86 -10.32 -27.57
CA PRO A 9 15.16 -11.55 -27.23
C PRO A 9 13.64 -11.33 -27.29
N ALA A 10 12.94 -12.31 -27.86
CA ALA A 10 11.49 -12.33 -27.99
C ALA A 10 10.80 -12.29 -26.61
N ALA A 11 9.81 -11.41 -26.46
CA ALA A 11 9.13 -11.06 -25.20
C ALA A 11 8.19 -12.14 -24.64
N ASN A 12 8.19 -13.38 -25.14
CA ASN A 12 7.15 -14.36 -24.82
C ASN A 12 7.61 -15.61 -24.06
N SER A 13 8.85 -15.72 -23.61
CA SER A 13 9.30 -16.93 -22.88
C SER A 13 9.65 -16.73 -21.40
N CYS A 14 9.66 -15.50 -20.88
CA CYS A 14 10.05 -15.24 -19.49
C CYS A 14 8.90 -15.34 -18.47
N CYS A 15 7.64 -15.27 -18.89
CA CYS A 15 6.50 -15.37 -17.96
C CYS A 15 6.14 -16.79 -17.52
N ALA A 16 6.61 -17.82 -18.24
CA ALA A 16 6.23 -19.21 -17.96
C ALA A 16 7.11 -19.93 -16.92
N SER A 17 8.28 -19.39 -16.57
CA SER A 17 9.24 -20.07 -15.68
C SER A 17 9.31 -19.51 -14.23
N VAL A 18 8.51 -18.50 -13.88
CA VAL A 18 8.41 -17.96 -12.50
C VAL A 18 7.24 -18.60 -11.75
N ARG A 19 6.58 -19.60 -12.32
CA ARG A 19 5.63 -20.41 -11.58
C ARG A 19 6.39 -21.33 -10.64
N ASP A 20 6.20 -21.05 -9.34
CA ASP A 20 6.32 -22.04 -8.28
C ASP A 20 7.71 -22.46 -7.80
N LYS A 21 8.42 -21.59 -7.08
CA LYS A 21 9.34 -22.04 -6.02
C LYS A 21 9.31 -21.05 -4.85
N GLY A 22 8.49 -21.32 -3.82
CA GLY A 22 8.78 -20.77 -2.53
C GLY A 22 7.69 -20.16 -1.66
N PHE A 23 6.43 -20.14 -2.10
CA PHE A 23 5.34 -19.85 -1.17
C PHE A 23 4.43 -21.08 -1.08
N PRO A 24 4.20 -21.63 0.13
CA PRO A 24 3.27 -22.73 0.25
C PRO A 24 1.90 -22.29 -0.29
N GLN A 25 1.35 -23.07 -1.23
CA GLN A 25 -0.05 -22.98 -1.59
C GLN A 25 -0.85 -23.22 -0.31
N GLN A 26 -1.53 -22.17 0.18
CA GLN A 26 -2.17 -22.22 1.48
C GLN A 26 -3.66 -22.46 1.32
N ARG A 27 -4.09 -23.60 1.80
CA ARG A 27 -5.49 -23.85 2.13
C ARG A 27 -5.68 -24.46 3.54
N ALA A 28 -4.62 -24.87 4.22
CA ALA A 28 -4.66 -25.28 5.61
C ALA A 28 -4.15 -24.10 6.47
N GLY A 29 -5.07 -23.40 7.17
CA GLY A 29 -4.74 -22.33 8.10
C GLY A 29 -5.32 -20.94 7.75
N ASP A 30 -6.39 -20.87 6.96
CA ASP A 30 -7.15 -19.63 6.82
C ASP A 30 -7.91 -19.33 8.12
N PRO A 31 -8.01 -18.05 8.53
CA PRO A 31 -8.77 -17.68 9.70
C PRO A 31 -10.28 -17.94 9.46
N PRO A 32 -11.07 -18.17 10.52
CA PRO A 32 -12.51 -18.35 10.42
C PRO A 32 -13.19 -17.01 10.15
N LEU A 33 -13.09 -16.53 8.91
CA LEU A 33 -13.65 -15.27 8.43
C LEU A 33 -14.74 -15.54 7.40
N PRO A 34 -15.75 -14.64 7.27
CA PRO A 34 -16.67 -14.64 6.14
C PRO A 34 -15.95 -14.71 4.79
N ALA A 35 -16.56 -15.37 3.80
CA ALA A 35 -15.97 -15.62 2.48
C ALA A 35 -15.44 -14.35 1.78
N ARG A 36 -16.09 -13.20 1.98
CA ARG A 36 -15.67 -11.90 1.43
C ARG A 36 -14.26 -11.45 1.87
N TYR A 37 -13.77 -11.96 3.00
CA TYR A 37 -12.46 -11.63 3.57
C TYR A 37 -11.40 -12.71 3.30
N LEU A 38 -11.79 -13.78 2.63
CA LEU A 38 -10.89 -14.84 2.20
C LEU A 38 -10.38 -14.60 0.78
N GLU A 39 -9.43 -15.41 0.35
CA GLU A 39 -8.83 -15.29 -0.99
C GLU A 39 -9.89 -15.35 -2.09
N PRO A 40 -10.00 -14.32 -2.94
CA PRO A 40 -10.98 -14.29 -4.02
C PRO A 40 -10.70 -15.38 -5.05
N ALA A 41 -11.76 -15.93 -5.65
CA ALA A 41 -11.63 -16.88 -6.75
C ALA A 41 -10.83 -16.27 -7.91
N GLY A 42 -9.90 -17.03 -8.46
CA GLY A 42 -9.02 -16.57 -9.56
C GLY A 42 -7.85 -15.69 -9.12
N PHE A 43 -7.62 -15.54 -7.81
CA PHE A 43 -6.45 -14.83 -7.30
C PHE A 43 -5.16 -15.61 -7.59
N VAL A 44 -4.15 -14.92 -8.10
CA VAL A 44 -2.86 -15.50 -8.47
C VAL A 44 -1.77 -14.90 -7.60
N TRP A 45 -0.98 -15.76 -6.97
CA TRP A 45 0.20 -15.37 -6.18
C TRP A 45 1.48 -15.50 -6.99
N GLY A 46 2.47 -14.69 -6.63
CA GLY A 46 3.81 -14.84 -7.17
C GLY A 46 4.86 -14.07 -6.39
N SER A 47 6.08 -14.16 -6.85
CA SER A 47 7.21 -13.41 -6.31
C SER A 47 7.93 -12.65 -7.41
N PHE A 48 8.51 -11.52 -7.04
CA PHE A 48 9.24 -10.61 -7.91
C PHE A 48 10.62 -10.32 -7.30
N PRO A 49 11.72 -10.56 -8.03
CA PRO A 49 13.04 -10.26 -7.53
C PRO A 49 13.32 -8.76 -7.61
N ALA A 50 13.61 -8.13 -6.47
CA ALA A 50 14.14 -6.78 -6.42
C ALA A 50 15.59 -6.73 -6.95
N ALA A 51 16.14 -5.54 -7.15
CA ALA A 51 17.47 -5.35 -7.74
C ALA A 51 18.61 -6.04 -6.96
N ASP A 52 18.43 -6.27 -5.66
CA ASP A 52 19.38 -6.99 -4.80
C ASP A 52 19.05 -8.50 -4.66
N GLY A 53 18.12 -9.01 -5.47
CA GLY A 53 17.69 -10.41 -5.46
C GLY A 53 16.69 -10.76 -4.36
N ALA A 54 16.29 -9.83 -3.49
CA ALA A 54 15.28 -10.10 -2.49
C ALA A 54 13.90 -10.31 -3.14
N LEU A 55 13.21 -11.38 -2.76
CA LEU A 55 11.91 -11.71 -3.32
C LEU A 55 10.81 -10.90 -2.63
N LEU A 56 10.03 -10.16 -3.41
CA LEU A 56 8.85 -9.45 -2.97
C LEU A 56 7.61 -10.24 -3.41
N ARG A 57 6.72 -10.53 -2.47
CA ARG A 57 5.47 -11.23 -2.77
C ARG A 57 4.48 -10.27 -3.42
N TRP A 58 3.80 -10.76 -4.43
CA TRP A 58 2.69 -10.05 -5.08
C TRP A 58 1.49 -10.98 -5.24
N GLY A 59 0.33 -10.37 -5.46
CA GLY A 59 -0.91 -11.02 -5.85
C GLY A 59 -1.54 -10.30 -7.04
N ASN A 60 -2.30 -11.03 -7.85
CA ASN A 60 -3.08 -10.49 -8.95
C ASN A 60 -4.49 -11.07 -8.96
N LEU A 61 -5.47 -10.21 -9.07
CA LEU A 61 -6.86 -10.56 -9.35
C LEU A 61 -7.26 -9.91 -10.68
N PRO A 62 -7.27 -10.69 -11.77
CA PRO A 62 -7.62 -10.16 -13.09
C PRO A 62 -9.12 -9.84 -13.15
N ALA A 63 -9.49 -8.70 -13.76
CA ALA A 63 -10.87 -8.44 -14.16
C ALA A 63 -11.15 -9.09 -15.53
N HIS A 64 -12.42 -9.38 -15.82
CA HIS A 64 -12.82 -10.01 -17.09
C HIS A 64 -12.52 -9.13 -18.31
N GLU A 65 -12.88 -7.85 -18.26
CA GLU A 65 -12.58 -6.84 -19.29
C GLU A 65 -11.99 -5.60 -18.63
N PRO A 66 -10.68 -5.61 -18.31
CA PRO A 66 -10.11 -4.54 -17.52
C PRO A 66 -9.97 -3.24 -18.31
N ARG A 67 -10.54 -2.18 -17.77
CA ARG A 67 -10.37 -0.80 -18.28
C ARG A 67 -9.04 -0.16 -17.85
N ALA A 68 -8.46 -0.64 -16.75
CA ALA A 68 -7.17 -0.21 -16.24
C ALA A 68 -6.48 -1.33 -15.45
N ASP A 69 -5.16 -1.27 -15.35
CA ASP A 69 -4.39 -2.05 -14.39
C ASP A 69 -4.24 -1.22 -13.10
N CYS A 70 -4.57 -1.82 -11.96
CA CYS A 70 -4.57 -1.16 -10.66
C CYS A 70 -3.52 -1.80 -9.75
N VAL A 71 -2.55 -1.03 -9.27
CA VAL A 71 -1.59 -1.48 -8.25
C VAL A 71 -2.06 -1.01 -6.88
N VAL A 72 -2.26 -1.96 -5.96
CA VAL A 72 -2.66 -1.68 -4.57
C VAL A 72 -1.50 -1.95 -3.63
N VAL A 73 -1.16 -0.98 -2.78
CA VAL A 73 -0.09 -1.11 -1.80
C VAL A 73 -0.55 -0.67 -0.40
N GLY A 74 -0.25 -1.51 0.58
CA GLY A 74 -0.67 -1.32 1.96
C GLY A 74 0.22 -0.37 2.78
N GLY A 75 -0.22 -0.16 4.02
CA GLY A 75 0.46 0.65 5.02
C GLY A 75 1.56 -0.10 5.79
N PHE A 76 1.93 0.46 6.94
CA PHE A 76 2.86 -0.18 7.86
C PHE A 76 2.21 -1.37 8.55
N SER A 77 2.96 -2.47 8.64
CA SER A 77 2.52 -3.71 9.30
C SER A 77 1.30 -4.37 8.62
N GLU A 78 1.10 -4.16 7.34
CA GLU A 78 -0.01 -4.74 6.58
C GLU A 78 0.46 -5.83 5.62
N CYS A 79 -0.50 -6.66 5.18
CA CYS A 79 -0.29 -7.74 4.21
C CYS A 79 -1.43 -7.76 3.19
N ILE A 80 -1.19 -8.40 2.05
CA ILE A 80 -2.15 -8.49 0.93
C ILE A 80 -3.48 -9.07 1.39
N GLU A 81 -3.47 -10.09 2.23
CA GLU A 81 -4.65 -10.80 2.72
C GLU A 81 -5.69 -9.87 3.38
N LYS A 82 -5.25 -8.82 4.04
CA LYS A 82 -6.13 -7.81 4.65
C LYS A 82 -7.04 -7.13 3.61
N TYR A 83 -6.62 -7.09 2.36
CA TYR A 83 -7.27 -6.35 1.29
C TYR A 83 -8.22 -7.17 0.44
N PHE A 84 -8.38 -8.47 0.64
CA PHE A 84 -9.12 -9.35 -0.26
C PHE A 84 -10.52 -8.86 -0.63
N GLU A 85 -11.31 -8.37 0.34
CA GLU A 85 -12.61 -7.75 0.06
C GLU A 85 -12.47 -6.55 -0.90
N THR A 86 -11.53 -5.64 -0.60
CA THR A 86 -11.29 -4.45 -1.40
C THR A 86 -10.79 -4.78 -2.81
N LEU A 87 -9.92 -5.79 -2.93
CA LEU A 87 -9.42 -6.26 -4.24
C LEU A 87 -10.55 -6.84 -5.08
N GLY A 88 -11.46 -7.61 -4.47
CA GLY A 88 -12.66 -8.13 -5.13
C GLY A 88 -13.56 -7.01 -5.66
N ASP A 89 -13.81 -5.99 -4.84
CA ASP A 89 -14.65 -4.85 -5.25
C ASP A 89 -14.00 -4.01 -6.34
N LEU A 90 -12.69 -3.84 -6.33
CA LEU A 90 -11.97 -3.15 -7.41
C LEU A 90 -12.01 -3.96 -8.70
N ALA A 91 -11.86 -5.29 -8.63
CA ALA A 91 -11.97 -6.16 -9.79
C ALA A 91 -13.38 -6.15 -10.39
N ALA A 92 -14.43 -6.14 -9.55
CA ALA A 92 -15.83 -6.00 -9.98
C ALA A 92 -16.11 -4.67 -10.71
N ARG A 93 -15.28 -3.64 -10.44
CA ARG A 93 -15.33 -2.33 -11.13
C ARG A 93 -14.52 -2.27 -12.43
N GLY A 94 -14.07 -3.42 -12.93
CA GLY A 94 -13.30 -3.53 -14.17
C GLY A 94 -11.84 -3.07 -14.03
N LEU A 95 -11.24 -3.23 -12.85
CA LEU A 95 -9.83 -2.99 -12.64
C LEU A 95 -9.11 -4.34 -12.50
N SER A 96 -8.08 -4.59 -13.31
CA SER A 96 -7.18 -5.73 -13.10
C SER A 96 -6.23 -5.38 -11.96
N VAL A 97 -6.42 -6.03 -10.81
CA VAL A 97 -5.77 -5.60 -9.56
C VAL A 97 -4.49 -6.37 -9.31
N TRP A 98 -3.42 -5.63 -9.05
CA TRP A 98 -2.11 -6.12 -8.63
C TRP A 98 -1.80 -5.60 -7.24
N CYS A 99 -1.29 -6.42 -6.35
CA CYS A 99 -0.89 -6.00 -5.02
C CYS A 99 0.52 -6.47 -4.70
N LEU A 100 1.24 -5.68 -3.91
CA LEU A 100 2.62 -5.92 -3.54
C LEU A 100 2.77 -5.80 -2.02
N ASP A 101 3.31 -6.84 -1.38
CA ASP A 101 3.81 -6.72 -0.01
C ASP A 101 5.15 -6.00 0.01
N TRP A 102 5.25 -4.98 0.84
CA TRP A 102 6.51 -4.30 1.04
C TRP A 102 7.58 -5.22 1.62
N ARG A 103 8.83 -5.01 1.25
CA ARG A 103 9.98 -5.67 1.88
C ARG A 103 9.88 -5.61 3.41
N GLY A 104 10.06 -6.73 4.08
CA GLY A 104 9.96 -6.85 5.54
C GLY A 104 8.54 -6.95 6.10
N GLN A 105 7.52 -6.99 5.24
CA GLN A 105 6.10 -7.16 5.62
C GLN A 105 5.45 -8.26 4.79
N GLY A 106 4.26 -8.69 5.20
CA GLY A 106 3.51 -9.73 4.53
C GLY A 106 4.36 -10.96 4.25
N GLY A 107 4.27 -11.52 3.05
CA GLY A 107 5.08 -12.64 2.60
C GLY A 107 6.36 -12.25 1.85
N SER A 108 6.73 -10.97 1.80
CA SER A 108 7.97 -10.51 1.16
C SER A 108 9.22 -10.79 1.99
N ALA A 109 10.38 -10.78 1.33
CA ALA A 109 11.68 -11.04 1.93
C ALA A 109 11.90 -10.29 3.25
N ARG A 110 12.36 -11.02 4.26
CA ARG A 110 12.62 -10.53 5.62
C ARG A 110 14.06 -10.82 6.04
N PRO A 111 14.62 -10.02 6.95
CA PRO A 111 15.92 -10.35 7.53
C PRO A 111 15.86 -11.70 8.26
N ARG A 112 16.94 -12.48 8.19
CA ARG A 112 17.05 -13.77 8.93
C ARG A 112 16.97 -13.57 10.44
N TYR A 113 17.58 -12.50 10.95
CA TYR A 113 17.58 -12.15 12.38
C TYR A 113 16.46 -11.16 12.67
N LEU A 114 15.62 -11.44 13.67
CA LEU A 114 14.45 -10.65 14.05
C LEU A 114 13.52 -10.36 12.84
N PRO A 115 12.94 -11.39 12.20
CA PRO A 115 12.20 -11.22 10.93
C PRO A 115 10.95 -10.37 11.05
N CYS A 116 10.32 -10.30 12.23
CA CYS A 116 9.14 -9.46 12.47
C CYS A 116 9.50 -8.03 12.86
N ARG A 117 10.76 -7.74 13.26
CA ARG A 117 11.20 -6.46 13.79
C ARG A 117 11.32 -5.42 12.68
N PRO A 118 10.56 -4.31 12.74
CA PRO A 118 10.72 -3.21 11.79
C PRO A 118 12.13 -2.63 11.86
N ARG A 119 12.78 -2.54 10.71
CA ARG A 119 14.11 -1.95 10.57
C ARG A 119 14.02 -0.49 10.09
N PRO A 120 15.08 0.31 10.27
CA PRO A 120 15.18 1.60 9.60
C PRO A 120 14.90 1.44 8.10
N ARG A 121 13.86 2.12 7.59
CA ARG A 121 13.44 1.97 6.20
C ARG A 121 14.27 2.86 5.26
N ARG A 122 14.45 2.34 4.06
CA ARG A 122 14.99 3.08 2.92
C ARG A 122 13.84 3.32 1.94
N PHE A 123 12.99 4.28 2.26
CA PHE A 123 11.75 4.54 1.49
C PHE A 123 12.00 4.87 0.02
N ASP A 124 13.15 5.44 -0.34
CA ASP A 124 13.54 5.62 -1.75
C ASP A 124 13.67 4.27 -2.45
N ARG A 125 14.25 3.25 -1.77
CA ARG A 125 14.33 1.89 -2.31
C ARG A 125 12.93 1.28 -2.47
N ASP A 126 12.05 1.46 -1.50
CA ASP A 126 10.69 0.94 -1.58
C ASP A 126 9.94 1.57 -2.78
N ALA A 127 10.16 2.85 -3.05
CA ALA A 127 9.61 3.55 -4.22
C ALA A 127 10.18 3.03 -5.55
N ASP A 128 11.48 2.73 -5.60
CA ASP A 128 12.14 2.15 -6.78
C ASP A 128 11.70 0.69 -6.99
N GLU A 129 11.50 -0.09 -5.92
CA GLU A 129 10.94 -1.45 -5.98
C GLU A 129 9.50 -1.45 -6.53
N LEU A 130 8.65 -0.52 -6.10
CA LEU A 130 7.30 -0.33 -6.65
C LEU A 130 7.36 0.03 -8.15
N ALA A 131 8.25 0.93 -8.52
CA ALA A 131 8.41 1.32 -9.93
C ALA A 131 8.93 0.15 -10.79
N MET A 132 9.88 -0.60 -10.30
CA MET A 132 10.43 -1.77 -10.99
C MET A 132 9.36 -2.86 -11.14
N PHE A 133 8.62 -3.19 -10.07
CA PHE A 133 7.47 -4.11 -10.11
C PHE A 133 6.46 -3.69 -11.16
N THR A 134 6.03 -2.43 -11.14
CA THR A 134 5.04 -1.91 -12.08
C THR A 134 5.49 -2.03 -13.53
N ARG A 135 6.76 -1.70 -13.83
CA ARG A 135 7.31 -1.81 -15.20
C ARG A 135 7.43 -3.24 -15.68
N THR A 136 7.76 -4.16 -14.77
CA THR A 136 8.01 -5.57 -15.12
C THR A 136 6.71 -6.35 -15.25
N MET A 137 5.75 -6.13 -14.36
CA MET A 137 4.54 -6.95 -14.27
C MET A 137 3.38 -6.39 -15.09
N LEU A 138 3.31 -5.07 -15.29
CA LEU A 138 2.20 -4.43 -15.99
C LEU A 138 2.62 -3.97 -17.38
N ALA A 139 1.97 -4.53 -18.40
CA ALA A 139 2.16 -4.08 -19.78
C ALA A 139 1.58 -2.66 -19.98
N LYS A 140 2.23 -1.83 -20.82
CA LYS A 140 1.73 -0.48 -21.17
C LYS A 140 0.52 -0.49 -22.13
N ARG A 141 -0.37 -1.45 -22.00
CA ARG A 141 -1.54 -1.59 -22.89
C ARG A 141 -2.79 -0.91 -22.36
N ARG A 142 -2.82 -0.60 -21.07
CA ARG A 142 -3.95 0.00 -20.38
C ARG A 142 -3.45 1.11 -19.43
N PRO A 143 -4.32 2.07 -19.06
CA PRO A 143 -4.02 3.02 -18.01
C PRO A 143 -3.62 2.31 -16.70
N ARG A 144 -2.73 2.92 -15.94
CA ARG A 144 -2.23 2.40 -14.66
C ARG A 144 -2.70 3.27 -13.52
N LEU A 145 -3.50 2.70 -12.63
CA LEU A 145 -3.96 3.31 -11.39
C LEU A 145 -3.08 2.82 -10.23
N LEU A 146 -2.71 3.72 -9.34
CA LEU A 146 -2.07 3.38 -8.07
C LEU A 146 -3.06 3.65 -6.93
N ILE A 147 -3.36 2.66 -6.09
CA ILE A 147 -4.13 2.84 -4.85
C ILE A 147 -3.22 2.52 -3.68
N ALA A 148 -3.10 3.44 -2.74
CA ALA A 148 -2.13 3.30 -1.66
C ALA A 148 -2.68 3.77 -0.31
N GLN A 149 -2.40 2.98 0.75
CA GLN A 149 -2.79 3.28 2.11
C GLN A 149 -1.62 3.76 2.96
N SER A 150 -1.82 4.81 3.76
CA SER A 150 -0.94 5.22 4.85
C SER A 150 0.55 5.32 4.46
N MET A 151 1.42 4.46 5.00
CA MET A 151 2.85 4.37 4.62
C MET A 151 3.02 4.13 3.11
N GLY A 152 2.18 3.28 2.52
CA GLY A 152 2.16 3.07 1.08
C GLY A 152 1.88 4.34 0.31
N GLY A 153 0.97 5.20 0.79
CA GLY A 153 0.69 6.51 0.20
C GLY A 153 1.90 7.45 0.22
N ALA A 154 2.69 7.45 1.31
CA ALA A 154 3.93 8.23 1.38
C ALA A 154 5.00 7.69 0.41
N ILE A 155 5.15 6.37 0.30
CA ILE A 155 6.06 5.72 -0.67
C ILE A 155 5.60 6.01 -2.10
N SER A 156 4.28 6.00 -2.33
CA SER A 156 3.69 6.31 -3.65
C SER A 156 4.04 7.72 -4.10
N LEU A 157 3.97 8.72 -3.24
CA LEU A 157 4.40 10.09 -3.57
C LEU A 157 5.89 10.16 -3.94
N LEU A 158 6.75 9.38 -3.25
CA LEU A 158 8.16 9.25 -3.67
C LEU A 158 8.26 8.63 -5.07
N CYS A 159 7.52 7.55 -5.33
CA CYS A 159 7.51 6.85 -6.61
C CYS A 159 7.04 7.78 -7.75
N LEU A 160 5.92 8.47 -7.57
CA LEU A 160 5.36 9.40 -8.55
C LEU A 160 6.31 10.55 -8.87
N ARG A 161 7.01 11.08 -7.86
CA ARG A 161 8.00 12.16 -8.04
C ARG A 161 9.27 11.70 -8.76
N ARG A 162 9.74 10.47 -8.48
CA ARG A 162 10.98 9.90 -9.03
C ARG A 162 10.77 9.26 -10.41
N HIS A 163 9.58 8.79 -10.69
CA HIS A 163 9.21 8.05 -11.90
C HIS A 163 7.95 8.65 -12.54
N PRO A 164 8.03 9.90 -13.05
CA PRO A 164 6.89 10.58 -13.66
C PRO A 164 6.36 9.78 -14.86
N GLY A 165 5.03 9.78 -15.05
CA GLY A 165 4.35 9.03 -16.12
C GLY A 165 4.34 7.50 -15.95
N LEU A 166 4.75 6.98 -14.78
CA LEU A 166 4.65 5.54 -14.49
C LEU A 166 3.20 5.13 -14.22
N PHE A 167 2.45 5.99 -13.55
CA PHE A 167 1.02 5.84 -13.28
C PHE A 167 0.26 7.02 -13.89
N ASP A 168 -0.91 6.75 -14.44
CA ASP A 168 -1.77 7.75 -15.07
C ASP A 168 -2.67 8.47 -14.05
N ALA A 169 -2.92 7.83 -12.90
CA ALA A 169 -3.62 8.42 -11.76
C ALA A 169 -3.26 7.68 -10.46
N ALA A 170 -3.51 8.33 -9.31
CA ALA A 170 -3.30 7.71 -8.00
C ALA A 170 -4.42 8.04 -7.01
N VAL A 171 -4.79 7.08 -6.17
CA VAL A 171 -5.69 7.24 -5.01
C VAL A 171 -4.88 6.99 -3.75
N LEU A 172 -4.74 8.01 -2.92
CA LEU A 172 -3.99 7.95 -1.68
C LEU A 172 -4.96 8.03 -0.49
N SER A 173 -5.12 6.93 0.23
CA SER A 173 -5.99 6.85 1.39
C SER A 173 -5.19 7.08 2.66
N ALA A 174 -5.51 8.13 3.41
CA ALA A 174 -4.82 8.57 4.61
C ALA A 174 -3.28 8.45 4.51
N PRO A 175 -2.62 9.08 3.49
CA PRO A 175 -1.19 8.93 3.28
C PRO A 175 -0.38 9.46 4.47
N MET A 176 0.73 8.78 4.83
CA MET A 176 1.59 9.11 5.97
C MET A 176 2.40 10.40 5.72
N LEU A 177 1.73 11.55 5.82
CA LEU A 177 2.31 12.88 5.57
C LEU A 177 2.64 13.66 6.85
N GLY A 178 1.88 13.44 7.92
CA GLY A 178 2.11 14.09 9.22
C GLY A 178 1.86 13.09 10.34
N ILE A 179 2.91 12.58 10.96
CA ILE A 179 2.80 11.59 12.04
C ILE A 179 2.50 12.31 13.35
N ARG A 180 1.45 11.87 14.06
CA ARG A 180 1.16 12.36 15.41
C ARG A 180 2.17 11.80 16.40
N THR A 181 2.78 12.69 17.18
CA THR A 181 3.85 12.37 18.15
C THR A 181 3.36 12.49 19.61
N GLY A 182 2.05 12.39 19.81
CA GLY A 182 1.43 12.59 21.13
C GLY A 182 1.61 14.01 21.63
N CYS A 183 2.01 14.16 22.89
CA CYS A 183 2.23 15.46 23.52
C CYS A 183 3.60 16.08 23.19
N LEU A 184 4.51 15.33 22.53
CA LEU A 184 5.85 15.83 22.22
C LEU A 184 5.90 16.55 20.87
N PRO A 185 6.60 17.70 20.78
CA PRO A 185 6.81 18.36 19.50
C PRO A 185 7.50 17.41 18.49
N PRO A 186 7.08 17.38 17.21
CA PRO A 186 7.68 16.51 16.18
C PRO A 186 9.19 16.68 16.04
N ALA A 187 9.70 17.91 16.22
CA ALA A 187 11.14 18.20 16.17
C ALA A 187 11.90 17.47 17.29
N LEU A 188 11.37 17.46 18.50
CA LEU A 188 11.97 16.76 19.65
C LEU A 188 11.97 15.25 19.43
N VAL A 189 10.84 14.69 18.97
CA VAL A 189 10.77 13.25 18.66
C VAL A 189 11.77 12.88 17.57
N ARG A 190 11.97 13.72 16.55
CA ARG A 190 13.03 13.52 15.53
C ARG A 190 14.44 13.54 16.12
N CYS A 191 14.72 14.43 17.05
CA CYS A 191 16.02 14.44 17.75
C CYS A 191 16.23 13.15 18.55
N ILE A 192 15.24 12.72 19.32
CA ILE A 192 15.29 11.48 20.11
C ILE A 192 15.49 10.26 19.23
N THR A 193 14.68 10.10 18.19
CA THR A 193 14.75 8.94 17.30
C THR A 193 16.04 8.93 16.48
N GLY A 194 16.54 10.10 16.09
CA GLY A 194 17.81 10.29 15.42
C GLY A 194 19.00 9.89 16.33
N ALA A 195 19.01 10.37 17.57
CA ALA A 195 20.00 10.00 18.56
C ALA A 195 19.98 8.49 18.85
N ALA A 196 18.82 7.90 19.08
CA ALA A 196 18.68 6.46 19.28
C ALA A 196 19.23 5.65 18.08
N ARG A 197 18.97 6.12 16.86
CA ARG A 197 19.51 5.46 15.65
C ARG A 197 21.04 5.51 15.59
N VAL A 198 21.64 6.66 15.91
CA VAL A 198 23.11 6.83 15.87
C VAL A 198 23.78 6.05 16.98
N SER A 199 23.17 5.95 18.16
CA SER A 199 23.66 5.19 19.31
C SER A 199 23.45 3.67 19.20
N GLY A 200 23.06 3.13 18.03
CA GLY A 200 22.82 1.69 17.84
C GLY A 200 21.49 1.17 18.37
N LEU A 201 20.64 2.02 18.95
CA LEU A 201 19.32 1.66 19.50
C LEU A 201 18.20 1.64 18.42
N GLY A 202 18.55 1.73 17.15
CA GLY A 202 17.60 1.79 16.04
C GLY A 202 16.64 0.60 15.94
N LEU A 203 16.98 -0.56 16.50
CA LEU A 203 16.13 -1.74 16.56
C LEU A 203 15.34 -1.85 17.87
N CYS A 204 15.54 -0.98 18.82
CA CYS A 204 14.74 -0.93 20.04
C CYS A 204 13.34 -0.35 19.71
N PHE A 205 12.33 -0.84 20.43
CA PHE A 205 10.97 -0.33 20.32
C PHE A 205 10.86 1.08 20.86
N VAL A 206 9.98 1.88 20.27
CA VAL A 206 9.60 3.16 20.88
C VAL A 206 8.78 2.91 22.17
N PRO A 207 8.69 3.87 23.09
CA PRO A 207 7.91 3.71 24.33
C PRO A 207 6.47 3.28 24.04
N GLY A 208 5.98 2.27 24.77
CA GLY A 208 4.65 1.69 24.59
C GLY A 208 4.53 0.65 23.46
N ALA A 209 5.53 0.57 22.58
CA ALA A 209 5.58 -0.43 21.52
C ALA A 209 6.31 -1.72 21.96
N GLY A 210 6.04 -2.83 21.28
CA GLY A 210 6.61 -4.12 21.61
C GLY A 210 6.55 -5.15 20.47
N ARG A 211 6.87 -6.40 20.81
CA ARG A 211 6.65 -7.52 19.91
C ARG A 211 5.16 -7.71 19.71
N TRP A 212 4.82 -8.18 18.51
CA TRP A 212 3.45 -8.60 18.25
C TRP A 212 3.04 -9.73 19.23
N SER A 213 1.87 -9.59 19.83
CA SER A 213 1.25 -10.58 20.73
C SER A 213 -0.27 -10.52 20.56
N PRO A 214 -0.99 -11.65 20.69
CA PRO A 214 -2.45 -11.67 20.71
C PRO A 214 -3.05 -10.73 21.77
N ASP A 215 -2.39 -10.58 22.93
CA ASP A 215 -2.85 -9.73 24.03
C ASP A 215 -2.84 -8.22 23.70
N ARG A 216 -2.17 -7.86 22.61
CA ARG A 216 -2.09 -6.47 22.12
C ARG A 216 -3.14 -6.15 21.06
N ILE A 217 -4.00 -7.10 20.71
CA ILE A 217 -5.10 -6.89 19.76
C ILE A 217 -6.15 -6.02 20.45
N PRO A 218 -6.42 -4.80 19.92
CA PRO A 218 -7.43 -3.95 20.53
C PRO A 218 -8.83 -4.54 20.34
N SER A 219 -9.71 -4.36 21.33
CA SER A 219 -11.11 -4.61 21.07
C SER A 219 -11.68 -3.62 20.04
N PRO A 220 -12.78 -3.94 19.34
CA PRO A 220 -13.31 -3.10 18.26
C PRO A 220 -13.54 -1.64 18.65
N GLU A 221 -13.98 -1.38 19.89
CA GLU A 221 -14.25 -0.05 20.40
C GLU A 221 -12.97 0.82 20.43
N TYR A 222 -11.82 0.20 20.76
CA TYR A 222 -10.52 0.87 20.84
C TYR A 222 -9.72 0.80 19.54
N SER A 223 -10.28 0.18 18.48
CA SER A 223 -9.63 0.17 17.18
C SER A 223 -9.39 1.59 16.67
N ARG A 224 -8.19 1.83 16.14
CA ARG A 224 -7.78 3.12 15.57
C ARG A 224 -7.91 3.13 14.04
N VAL A 225 -8.15 1.96 13.43
CA VAL A 225 -8.10 1.79 11.98
C VAL A 225 -9.49 1.83 11.33
N SER A 226 -10.49 1.20 11.95
CA SER A 226 -11.87 1.14 11.45
C SER A 226 -12.88 1.10 12.60
N SER A 227 -14.08 1.58 12.36
CA SER A 227 -15.24 1.46 13.25
C SER A 227 -16.05 0.20 12.99
N ASP A 228 -15.76 -0.52 11.90
CA ASP A 228 -16.38 -1.80 11.59
C ASP A 228 -15.79 -2.90 12.48
N PRO A 229 -16.63 -3.66 13.22
CA PRO A 229 -16.15 -4.64 14.20
C PRO A 229 -15.47 -5.87 13.59
N GLU A 230 -15.75 -6.20 12.33
CA GLU A 230 -15.10 -7.30 11.61
C GLU A 230 -13.83 -6.80 10.91
N ARG A 231 -13.94 -5.73 10.11
CA ARG A 231 -12.83 -5.21 9.31
C ARG A 231 -11.67 -4.71 10.16
N CYS A 232 -11.93 -4.14 11.34
CA CYS A 232 -10.88 -3.73 12.25
C CYS A 232 -10.00 -4.88 12.77
N ARG A 233 -10.48 -6.13 12.67
CA ARG A 233 -9.78 -7.35 13.11
C ARG A 233 -9.11 -8.12 11.98
N LEU A 234 -9.38 -7.81 10.71
CA LEU A 234 -8.89 -8.60 9.56
C LEU A 234 -7.40 -8.89 9.62
N GLN A 235 -6.58 -7.85 9.80
CA GLN A 235 -5.13 -8.02 9.90
C GLN A 235 -4.72 -8.95 11.05
N TYR A 236 -5.35 -8.81 12.20
CA TYR A 236 -5.04 -9.64 13.36
C TYR A 236 -5.47 -11.09 13.17
N SER A 237 -6.61 -11.32 12.52
CA SER A 237 -7.08 -12.68 12.17
C SER A 237 -6.07 -13.36 11.27
N TRP A 238 -5.55 -12.68 10.25
CA TRP A 238 -4.50 -13.20 9.40
C TRP A 238 -3.17 -13.42 10.14
N PHE A 239 -2.79 -12.53 11.06
CA PHE A 239 -1.60 -12.69 11.88
C PHE A 239 -1.70 -13.84 12.88
N LEU A 240 -2.91 -14.13 13.41
CA LEU A 240 -3.16 -15.30 14.25
C LEU A 240 -3.00 -16.59 13.44
N ALA A 241 -3.62 -16.64 12.26
CA ALA A 241 -3.60 -17.80 11.38
C ALA A 241 -2.20 -18.06 10.79
N ARG A 242 -1.46 -16.99 10.42
CA ARG A 242 -0.20 -17.06 9.68
C ARG A 242 0.91 -16.27 10.35
N ALA A 243 1.69 -16.92 11.20
CA ALA A 243 2.78 -16.26 11.95
C ALA A 243 3.81 -15.56 11.06
N GLY A 244 4.04 -16.05 9.83
CA GLY A 244 4.95 -15.46 8.86
C GLY A 244 4.55 -14.05 8.38
N LEU A 245 3.27 -13.66 8.53
CA LEU A 245 2.78 -12.32 8.15
C LEU A 245 3.03 -11.26 9.23
N ARG A 246 3.30 -11.68 10.48
CA ARG A 246 3.40 -10.79 11.64
C ARG A 246 4.49 -9.75 11.48
N VAL A 247 4.19 -8.55 11.90
CA VAL A 247 5.15 -7.45 12.03
C VAL A 247 5.01 -6.87 13.43
N ASP A 248 6.12 -6.67 14.10
CA ASP A 248 6.19 -6.02 15.41
C ASP A 248 5.82 -4.53 15.29
N GLU A 249 5.58 -3.90 16.43
CA GLU A 249 5.29 -2.47 16.51
C GLU A 249 6.54 -1.61 16.20
N PRO A 250 6.40 -0.29 16.02
CA PRO A 250 7.48 0.55 15.52
C PRO A 250 8.73 0.55 16.41
N THR A 251 9.89 0.55 15.75
CA THR A 251 11.19 0.81 16.37
C THR A 251 11.62 2.26 16.21
N TYR A 252 12.61 2.71 17.00
CA TYR A 252 13.19 4.05 16.83
C TYR A 252 13.71 4.29 15.41
N GLY A 253 14.37 3.31 14.81
CA GLY A 253 14.91 3.47 13.47
C GLY A 253 13.84 3.54 12.38
N TRP A 254 12.75 2.79 12.51
CA TRP A 254 11.60 2.90 11.62
C TRP A 254 10.93 4.26 11.75
N LEU A 255 10.66 4.70 13.00
CA LEU A 255 10.00 6.00 13.26
C LEU A 255 10.87 7.18 12.79
N ASP A 256 12.19 7.15 13.03
CA ASP A 256 13.12 8.15 12.52
C ASP A 256 13.05 8.27 10.98
N ALA A 257 13.05 7.12 10.28
CA ALA A 257 12.93 7.11 8.82
C ALA A 257 11.58 7.67 8.36
N ALA A 258 10.47 7.30 9.03
CA ALA A 258 9.13 7.77 8.71
C ALA A 258 8.98 9.29 8.93
N LEU A 259 9.50 9.83 10.04
CA LEU A 259 9.48 11.26 10.31
C LEU A 259 10.33 12.06 9.31
N ARG A 260 11.48 11.52 8.87
CA ARG A 260 12.29 12.16 7.81
C ARG A 260 11.56 12.16 6.48
N LEU A 261 10.88 11.06 6.14
CA LEU A 261 10.06 10.99 4.93
C LEU A 261 8.95 12.02 4.98
N ALA A 262 8.16 12.07 6.07
CA ALA A 262 7.09 13.04 6.24
C ALA A 262 7.59 14.48 6.10
N ALA A 263 8.75 14.81 6.69
CA ALA A 263 9.37 16.13 6.55
C ALA A 263 9.81 16.45 5.11
N ARG A 264 10.27 15.45 4.34
CA ARG A 264 10.61 15.60 2.92
C ARG A 264 9.35 15.86 2.08
N LEU A 265 8.29 15.07 2.31
CA LEU A 265 7.01 15.19 1.61
C LEU A 265 6.26 16.48 1.94
N ALA A 266 6.53 17.12 3.07
CA ALA A 266 5.94 18.41 3.43
C ALA A 266 6.53 19.61 2.66
N ARG A 267 7.61 19.41 1.87
CA ARG A 267 8.23 20.49 1.10
C ARG A 267 7.41 20.85 -0.15
N LYS A 268 7.17 22.12 -0.37
CA LYS A 268 6.40 22.63 -1.51
C LYS A 268 6.98 22.13 -2.84
N GLU A 269 8.30 22.26 -3.00
CA GLU A 269 9.02 21.92 -4.23
C GLU A 269 8.95 20.42 -4.55
N PHE A 270 8.81 19.58 -3.50
CA PHE A 270 8.63 18.14 -3.68
C PHE A 270 7.25 17.83 -4.26
N LEU A 271 6.19 18.35 -3.64
CA LEU A 271 4.80 18.08 -4.04
C LEU A 271 4.44 18.75 -5.36
N ALA A 272 4.88 19.98 -5.59
CA ALA A 272 4.65 20.71 -6.84
C ALA A 272 5.27 20.03 -8.08
N GLY A 273 6.25 19.15 -7.89
CA GLY A 273 6.86 18.38 -8.98
C GLY A 273 6.19 17.03 -9.29
N ILE A 274 5.02 16.74 -8.71
CA ILE A 274 4.24 15.52 -9.00
C ILE A 274 3.11 15.90 -9.96
N SER A 275 3.21 15.50 -11.22
CA SER A 275 2.23 15.80 -12.27
C SER A 275 1.08 14.79 -12.37
N THR A 276 1.23 13.61 -11.72
CA THR A 276 0.19 12.58 -11.73
C THR A 276 -1.06 13.08 -10.99
N PRO A 277 -2.27 12.99 -11.59
CA PRO A 277 -3.52 13.28 -10.90
C PRO A 277 -3.72 12.42 -9.65
N ILE A 278 -4.13 13.04 -8.54
CA ILE A 278 -4.27 12.36 -7.24
C ILE A 278 -5.66 12.60 -6.65
N LEU A 279 -6.35 11.51 -6.28
CA LEU A 279 -7.43 11.54 -5.30
C LEU A 279 -6.83 11.29 -3.92
N LEU A 280 -6.92 12.27 -3.01
CA LEU A 280 -6.45 12.15 -1.65
C LEU A 280 -7.65 12.01 -0.70
N ALA A 281 -7.83 10.81 -0.11
CA ALA A 281 -8.85 10.53 0.89
C ALA A 281 -8.28 10.78 2.29
N SER A 282 -8.90 11.68 3.06
CA SER A 282 -8.47 12.06 4.40
C SER A 282 -9.48 11.62 5.46
N ALA A 283 -9.03 10.86 6.44
CA ALA A 283 -9.83 10.43 7.58
C ALA A 283 -9.98 11.56 8.61
N GLY A 284 -11.18 11.74 9.18
CA GLY A 284 -11.47 12.78 10.18
C GLY A 284 -11.20 12.33 11.61
N VAL A 285 -11.56 11.08 11.97
CA VAL A 285 -11.30 10.48 13.29
C VAL A 285 -9.91 9.84 13.34
N GLU A 286 -8.90 10.58 12.84
CA GLU A 286 -7.53 10.10 12.65
C GLU A 286 -6.72 10.15 13.97
N ARG A 287 -6.05 9.04 14.28
CA ARG A 287 -5.26 8.90 15.53
C ARG A 287 -3.75 8.75 15.28
N PHE A 288 -3.33 8.40 14.07
CA PHE A 288 -1.92 8.20 13.71
C PHE A 288 -1.32 9.41 13.01
N LEU A 289 -2.15 10.11 12.21
CA LEU A 289 -1.71 11.19 11.33
C LEU A 289 -2.44 12.49 11.65
N ALA A 290 -1.91 13.59 11.16
CA ALA A 290 -2.51 14.91 11.26
C ALA A 290 -3.25 15.24 9.96
N PRO A 291 -4.61 15.32 9.92
CA PRO A 291 -5.37 15.61 8.70
C PRO A 291 -4.98 16.95 8.05
N GLU A 292 -4.44 17.90 8.82
CA GLU A 292 -3.92 19.17 8.33
C GLU A 292 -2.79 18.98 7.32
N SER A 293 -2.01 17.89 7.46
CA SER A 293 -0.96 17.53 6.49
C SER A 293 -1.53 17.11 5.14
N HIS A 294 -2.70 16.45 5.12
CA HIS A 294 -3.42 16.09 3.91
C HIS A 294 -3.97 17.32 3.19
N ARG A 295 -4.64 18.22 3.93
CA ARG A 295 -5.14 19.49 3.39
C ARG A 295 -4.02 20.34 2.83
N ARG A 296 -2.87 20.40 3.52
CA ARG A 296 -1.68 21.10 3.03
C ARG A 296 -1.15 20.46 1.74
N ALA A 297 -1.01 19.14 1.70
CA ALA A 297 -0.52 18.41 0.52
C ALA A 297 -1.44 18.63 -0.69
N ALA A 298 -2.76 18.57 -0.48
CA ALA A 298 -3.74 18.79 -1.55
C ALA A 298 -3.62 20.19 -2.18
N ARG A 299 -3.28 21.23 -1.38
CA ARG A 299 -3.05 22.59 -1.90
C ARG A 299 -1.72 22.75 -2.65
N LEU A 300 -0.77 21.87 -2.44
CA LEU A 300 0.58 21.94 -3.02
C LEU A 300 0.77 21.03 -4.24
N LEU A 301 -0.06 20.01 -4.37
CA LEU A 301 -0.08 19.11 -5.53
C LEU A 301 -0.78 19.81 -6.71
N PRO A 302 -0.23 19.75 -7.94
CA PRO A 302 -0.80 20.43 -9.12
C PRO A 302 -2.19 19.96 -9.52
N ASP A 303 -2.47 18.64 -9.44
CA ASP A 303 -3.76 18.05 -9.76
C ASP A 303 -4.14 17.09 -8.61
N CYS A 304 -4.92 17.62 -7.65
CA CYS A 304 -5.32 16.87 -6.46
C CYS A 304 -6.77 17.15 -6.09
N THR A 305 -7.57 16.11 -6.06
CA THR A 305 -8.92 16.10 -5.49
C THR A 305 -8.84 15.61 -4.05
N LEU A 306 -9.13 16.49 -3.07
CA LEU A 306 -9.21 16.11 -1.67
C LEU A 306 -10.65 15.70 -1.31
N VAL A 307 -10.82 14.51 -0.76
CA VAL A 307 -12.08 14.03 -0.19
C VAL A 307 -11.89 13.74 1.28
N GLU A 308 -12.66 14.42 2.12
CA GLU A 308 -12.61 14.23 3.57
C GLU A 308 -13.75 13.32 4.04
N PHE A 309 -13.41 12.38 4.93
CA PHE A 309 -14.31 11.45 5.58
C PHE A 309 -14.37 11.76 7.08
N PRO A 310 -15.22 12.71 7.51
CA PRO A 310 -15.19 13.25 8.87
C PRO A 310 -15.42 12.19 9.96
N ASP A 311 -16.20 11.18 9.62
CA ASP A 311 -16.64 10.08 10.48
C ASP A 311 -15.78 8.81 10.35
N SER A 312 -14.76 8.81 9.46
CA SER A 312 -13.86 7.70 9.25
C SER A 312 -12.68 7.71 10.21
N LYS A 313 -12.32 6.54 10.74
CA LYS A 313 -10.99 6.27 11.28
C LYS A 313 -9.97 6.12 10.12
N HIS A 314 -8.77 5.65 10.44
CA HIS A 314 -7.58 5.66 9.54
C HIS A 314 -7.78 5.01 8.17
N GLU A 315 -8.70 4.05 8.02
CA GLU A 315 -8.84 3.22 6.80
C GLU A 315 -10.24 3.35 6.18
N PRO A 316 -10.58 4.45 5.46
CA PRO A 316 -11.92 4.69 4.91
C PRO A 316 -12.48 3.52 4.08
N PHE A 317 -11.64 2.83 3.33
CA PHE A 317 -12.02 1.67 2.49
C PHE A 317 -12.25 0.37 3.29
N LEU A 318 -11.91 0.33 4.57
CA LEU A 318 -12.21 -0.75 5.52
C LEU A 318 -13.15 -0.30 6.65
N GLU A 319 -13.79 0.84 6.52
CA GLU A 319 -14.82 1.31 7.43
C GLU A 319 -16.16 0.60 7.22
N ARG A 320 -17.16 0.93 8.07
CA ARG A 320 -18.55 0.49 7.88
C ARG A 320 -19.03 0.84 6.47
N ASP A 321 -19.93 0.03 5.92
CA ASP A 321 -20.37 0.12 4.53
C ASP A 321 -20.73 1.53 4.10
N ALA A 322 -21.46 2.29 4.92
CA ALA A 322 -21.84 3.68 4.60
C ALA A 322 -20.65 4.61 4.33
N ILE A 323 -19.52 4.43 5.02
CA ILE A 323 -18.28 5.21 4.79
C ILE A 323 -17.52 4.63 3.61
N ARG A 324 -17.42 3.32 3.57
CA ARG A 324 -16.75 2.55 2.52
C ARG A 324 -17.36 2.82 1.15
N ASP A 325 -18.69 2.83 1.06
CA ASP A 325 -19.41 3.13 -0.20
C ASP A 325 -19.13 4.54 -0.69
N ARG A 326 -19.03 5.53 0.20
CA ARG A 326 -18.62 6.90 -0.16
C ARG A 326 -17.19 6.93 -0.68
N TRP A 327 -16.28 6.13 -0.09
CA TRP A 327 -14.92 6.02 -0.58
C TRP A 327 -14.89 5.43 -1.99
N PHE A 328 -15.62 4.33 -2.23
CA PHE A 328 -15.71 3.73 -3.57
C PHE A 328 -16.38 4.67 -4.57
N ALA A 329 -17.43 5.40 -4.18
CA ALA A 329 -18.06 6.39 -5.05
C ALA A 329 -17.09 7.49 -5.48
N ALA A 330 -16.24 7.98 -4.56
CA ALA A 330 -15.21 8.95 -4.89
C ALA A 330 -14.15 8.36 -5.84
N VAL A 331 -13.73 7.12 -5.63
CA VAL A 331 -12.81 6.40 -6.52
C VAL A 331 -13.43 6.19 -7.90
N ASP A 332 -14.69 5.74 -7.96
CA ASP A 332 -15.40 5.48 -9.22
C ASP A 332 -15.55 6.77 -10.03
N CYS A 333 -15.90 7.90 -9.40
CA CYS A 333 -15.98 9.20 -10.04
C CYS A 333 -14.61 9.59 -10.62
N PHE A 334 -13.56 9.60 -9.79
CA PHE A 334 -12.21 9.98 -10.18
C PHE A 334 -11.65 9.12 -11.31
N VAL A 335 -11.83 7.79 -11.22
CA VAL A 335 -11.37 6.83 -12.24
C VAL A 335 -12.15 6.97 -13.54
N SER A 336 -13.47 7.23 -13.46
CA SER A 336 -14.31 7.41 -14.65
C SER A 336 -13.99 8.69 -15.42
N GLU A 337 -13.63 9.76 -14.72
CA GLU A 337 -13.16 11.01 -15.33
C GLU A 337 -11.82 10.84 -16.07
N ARG A 338 -10.95 9.97 -15.59
CA ARG A 338 -9.59 9.77 -16.14
C ARG A 338 -9.51 8.66 -17.18
N PHE A 339 -10.27 7.57 -17.00
CA PHE A 339 -10.15 6.34 -17.82
C PHE A 339 -11.45 5.94 -18.53
N GLY A 340 -12.49 6.74 -18.44
CA GLY A 340 -13.82 6.42 -18.97
C GLY A 340 -14.63 5.50 -18.04
N ARG A 341 -15.93 5.40 -18.32
CA ARG A 341 -16.85 4.55 -17.55
C ARG A 341 -16.62 3.06 -17.84
N PRO A 342 -16.93 2.16 -16.90
CA PRO A 342 -17.00 0.74 -17.19
C PRO A 342 -18.02 0.48 -18.31
N ARG A 343 -17.68 -0.41 -19.27
CA ARG A 343 -18.68 -0.86 -20.28
C ARG A 343 -19.83 -1.57 -19.57
N THR A 344 -21.04 -1.09 -19.76
CA THR A 344 -22.24 -1.73 -19.22
C THR A 344 -22.67 -2.90 -20.12
N ALA A 345 -23.48 -3.83 -19.59
CA ALA A 345 -24.00 -4.94 -20.39
C ALA A 345 -24.79 -4.46 -21.63
N LYS A 346 -25.36 -3.23 -21.60
CA LYS A 346 -26.04 -2.59 -22.75
C LYS A 346 -25.07 -2.16 -23.86
N ASP A 347 -23.85 -1.74 -23.50
CA ASP A 347 -22.85 -1.32 -24.49
C ASP A 347 -22.27 -2.53 -25.27
N ARG A 348 -22.53 -3.76 -24.79
CA ARG A 348 -22.07 -5.02 -25.40
C ARG A 348 -22.97 -5.53 -26.53
N SER A 349 -24.23 -5.06 -26.58
CA SER A 349 -25.18 -5.50 -27.60
C SER A 349 -25.14 -4.65 -28.88
N GLN A 350 -24.25 -3.68 -28.99
CA GLN A 350 -24.13 -2.75 -30.12
C GLN A 350 -22.81 -2.89 -30.92
N CYS A 351 -22.02 -3.93 -30.68
CA CYS A 351 -20.84 -4.27 -31.50
C CYS A 351 -21.06 -5.56 -32.27
#